data_cb826ee2b33c7378aafbbec2b31d58a2
#
_entry.id   cb826ee2b33c7378aafbbec2b31d58a2
#
_cell.length_a   1.000
_cell.length_b   1.000
_cell.length_c   1.000
_cell.angle_alpha   90.00
_cell.angle_beta   90.00
_cell.angle_gamma   90.00
#
_symmetry.space_group_name_H-M   'P 1'
#
loop_
_entity.id
_entity.type
_entity.pdbx_description
1 polymer ?
#
loop_
_entity_poly.entity_id
_entity_poly.type
_entity_poly.pdbx_seq_one_letter_code
_entity_poly.pdbx_strand_id
1 'polypeptide(L)'
;MVLFDPQSPGVGAAYDPEQPPYLRLNVTSAVVSAAWPGESTVPSLDEWRVAHGEPEPLDPFPPRAVVGAYLAWFWAWLQGHVPAGSTCTHRPTRVTSLRPDHGAWLIGDERFDEVLLATGHESDWPGRLTGHGVVPAVFPVTEHLTEERVPPGSKVVLRGAALTFIDAALALTEGRGGRFDDDLTYHPSGREPAVIWPQGRSGRWMDPKPQPGTPPASPNTGTMERGREVVATAPTPASALQAVTETAIALGAHPDAVAELLEPLDGDPTALLRQRLSVLQGEGQPGASWALGHAWRGLYDALRARFEGTFTGFEPFADLAGRLERVAFGPPPVNAAKLLSLIDAGLVDDASLQHGLPGEPDVVVDAVLAPPGVVEGSFIAGLVADGLLHSPTGRRGVAVGPDASCLDPDGNPVPGLACIGRATEDVVIGNDTLNRSLHPAVDGWARRIAQKGTP
;
A
#
# COMPACT_ATOMS: atom_id res chain seq x y z
N MET A 1 17.73 -1.75 22.16
CA MET A 1 16.43 -1.72 21.47
C MET A 1 15.75 -3.08 21.62
N VAL A 2 14.44 -3.11 21.89
CA VAL A 2 13.62 -4.32 21.90
C VAL A 2 12.53 -4.15 20.86
N LEU A 3 12.40 -5.11 19.95
CA LEU A 3 11.33 -5.17 18.96
C LEU A 3 10.28 -6.17 19.44
N PHE A 4 9.05 -5.73 19.56
CA PHE A 4 7.90 -6.58 19.89
C PHE A 4 7.09 -6.81 18.61
N ASP A 5 7.07 -8.03 18.12
CA ASP A 5 6.27 -8.45 16.98
C ASP A 5 6.00 -9.95 17.09
N PRO A 6 4.76 -10.45 16.96
CA PRO A 6 4.50 -11.89 16.97
C PRO A 6 5.13 -12.62 15.77
N GLN A 7 5.44 -11.91 14.68
CA GLN A 7 6.08 -12.44 13.48
C GLN A 7 7.59 -12.18 13.48
N SER A 8 8.30 -12.79 12.54
CA SER A 8 9.73 -12.55 12.32
C SER A 8 9.98 -11.09 11.94
N PRO A 9 11.03 -10.46 12.50
CA PRO A 9 11.34 -9.07 12.21
C PRO A 9 11.63 -8.81 10.74
N GLY A 10 11.18 -7.65 10.25
CA GLY A 10 11.40 -7.17 8.89
C GLY A 10 10.28 -7.52 7.91
N VAL A 11 9.58 -8.62 8.10
CA VAL A 11 8.58 -9.09 7.12
C VAL A 11 7.20 -8.47 7.33
N GLY A 12 6.79 -8.27 8.58
CA GLY A 12 5.44 -7.79 8.91
C GLY A 12 4.34 -8.65 8.27
N ALA A 13 3.13 -8.12 8.21
CA ALA A 13 1.98 -8.85 7.64
C ALA A 13 1.98 -8.93 6.10
N ALA A 14 2.80 -8.12 5.41
CA ALA A 14 2.71 -7.97 3.95
C ALA A 14 3.80 -8.70 3.16
N TYR A 15 4.93 -9.03 3.79
CA TYR A 15 6.15 -9.49 3.10
C TYR A 15 6.69 -10.81 3.64
N ASP A 16 5.80 -11.75 3.95
CA ASP A 16 6.20 -13.10 4.31
C ASP A 16 7.03 -13.73 3.16
N PRO A 17 8.28 -14.19 3.40
CA PRO A 17 9.09 -14.84 2.38
C PRO A 17 8.48 -16.14 1.81
N GLU A 18 7.59 -16.79 2.56
CA GLU A 18 6.94 -18.04 2.17
C GLU A 18 5.65 -17.83 1.36
N GLN A 19 5.24 -16.58 1.15
CA GLN A 19 4.03 -16.30 0.39
C GLN A 19 4.21 -16.62 -1.11
N PRO A 20 3.11 -16.98 -1.81
CA PRO A 20 3.19 -17.40 -3.21
C PRO A 20 3.72 -16.32 -4.16
N PRO A 21 4.44 -16.71 -5.23
CA PRO A 21 5.12 -15.79 -6.16
C PRO A 21 4.17 -14.96 -7.03
N TYR A 22 2.90 -15.33 -7.17
CA TYR A 22 1.91 -14.54 -7.88
C TYR A 22 1.46 -13.29 -7.11
N LEU A 23 1.76 -13.19 -5.82
CA LEU A 23 1.57 -11.99 -5.00
C LEU A 23 2.72 -11.01 -5.27
N ARG A 24 2.48 -10.06 -6.14
CA ARG A 24 3.53 -9.16 -6.64
C ARG A 24 3.49 -7.79 -5.98
N LEU A 25 4.64 -7.10 -6.02
CA LEU A 25 4.70 -5.68 -5.69
C LEU A 25 3.84 -4.87 -6.66
N ASN A 26 3.24 -3.81 -6.15
CA ASN A 26 2.61 -2.75 -6.95
C ASN A 26 3.44 -1.46 -6.98
N VAL A 27 4.65 -1.49 -6.43
CA VAL A 27 5.66 -0.43 -6.51
C VAL A 27 6.91 -1.01 -7.18
N THR A 28 7.66 -0.20 -7.90
CA THR A 28 8.88 -0.68 -8.56
C THR A 28 9.97 -1.00 -7.53
N SER A 29 10.67 -2.11 -7.73
CA SER A 29 11.76 -2.56 -6.84
C SER A 29 12.88 -1.53 -6.70
N ALA A 30 13.12 -0.71 -7.73
CA ALA A 30 14.15 0.31 -7.73
C ALA A 30 14.04 1.39 -6.62
N VAL A 31 12.83 1.56 -6.04
CA VAL A 31 12.63 2.52 -4.93
C VAL A 31 12.66 1.85 -3.56
N VAL A 32 12.80 0.53 -3.51
CA VAL A 32 12.81 -0.24 -2.26
C VAL A 32 14.23 -0.33 -1.71
N SER A 33 14.43 0.22 -0.52
CA SER A 33 15.72 0.16 0.16
C SER A 33 15.53 0.20 1.67
N ALA A 34 16.23 -0.66 2.39
CA ALA A 34 16.36 -0.59 3.85
C ALA A 34 17.45 0.39 4.30
N ALA A 35 18.31 0.86 3.37
CA ALA A 35 19.36 1.83 3.66
C ALA A 35 18.77 3.19 4.05
N TRP A 36 19.45 3.89 4.94
CA TRP A 36 19.17 5.31 5.24
C TRP A 36 20.03 6.23 4.35
N PRO A 37 19.64 7.51 4.21
CA PRO A 37 20.38 8.44 3.38
C PRO A 37 21.85 8.55 3.76
N GLY A 38 22.76 8.34 2.80
CA GLY A 38 24.20 8.37 2.98
C GLY A 38 24.83 7.04 3.41
N GLU A 39 24.04 5.99 3.64
CA GLU A 39 24.55 4.63 3.88
C GLU A 39 24.87 3.93 2.56
N SER A 40 26.07 3.37 2.45
CA SER A 40 26.54 2.68 1.25
C SER A 40 26.85 1.20 1.47
N THR A 41 26.77 0.71 2.70
CA THR A 41 27.06 -0.71 3.02
C THR A 41 25.80 -1.58 2.97
N VAL A 42 24.61 -0.96 2.99
CA VAL A 42 23.32 -1.66 2.83
C VAL A 42 22.86 -1.51 1.41
N PRO A 43 22.81 -2.59 0.62
CA PRO A 43 22.35 -2.53 -0.77
C PRO A 43 20.85 -2.20 -0.84
N SER A 44 20.42 -1.56 -1.93
CA SER A 44 19.02 -1.51 -2.34
C SER A 44 18.48 -2.91 -2.62
N LEU A 45 17.16 -3.06 -2.76
CA LEU A 45 16.55 -4.33 -3.13
C LEU A 45 17.14 -4.88 -4.45
N ASP A 46 17.28 -4.04 -5.47
CA ASP A 46 17.78 -4.48 -6.77
C ASP A 46 19.25 -4.90 -6.73
N GLU A 47 20.12 -4.16 -6.03
CA GLU A 47 21.51 -4.54 -5.81
C GLU A 47 21.60 -5.87 -5.03
N TRP A 48 20.74 -6.06 -4.02
CA TRP A 48 20.69 -7.30 -3.26
C TRP A 48 20.25 -8.48 -4.13
N ARG A 49 19.25 -8.31 -5.00
CA ARG A 49 18.75 -9.33 -5.95
C ARG A 49 19.86 -9.79 -6.90
N VAL A 50 20.58 -8.83 -7.51
CA VAL A 50 21.73 -9.12 -8.39
C VAL A 50 22.81 -9.87 -7.63
N ALA A 51 23.17 -9.44 -6.43
CA ALA A 51 24.16 -10.10 -5.58
C ALA A 51 23.75 -11.53 -5.17
N HIS A 52 22.46 -11.85 -5.17
CA HIS A 52 21.91 -13.18 -4.90
C HIS A 52 21.61 -14.00 -6.15
N GLY A 53 22.12 -13.55 -7.31
CA GLY A 53 22.13 -14.33 -8.56
C GLY A 53 20.85 -14.20 -9.40
N GLU A 54 19.99 -13.22 -9.14
CA GLU A 54 18.87 -12.96 -10.05
C GLU A 54 19.39 -12.37 -11.37
N PRO A 55 18.99 -12.93 -12.55
CA PRO A 55 19.50 -12.46 -13.82
C PRO A 55 18.94 -11.10 -14.21
N GLU A 56 19.74 -10.30 -14.90
CA GLU A 56 19.29 -9.06 -15.52
C GLU A 56 18.70 -9.29 -16.92
N PRO A 57 17.70 -8.50 -17.36
CA PRO A 57 17.09 -7.38 -16.64
C PRO A 57 16.17 -7.87 -15.51
N LEU A 58 16.25 -7.19 -14.37
CA LEU A 58 15.40 -7.50 -13.22
C LEU A 58 13.93 -7.21 -13.51
N ASP A 59 13.06 -8.07 -12.99
CA ASP A 59 11.64 -7.76 -12.96
C ASP A 59 11.38 -6.54 -12.05
N PRO A 60 10.82 -5.43 -12.57
CA PRO A 60 10.60 -4.23 -11.79
C PRO A 60 9.48 -4.38 -10.74
N PHE A 61 8.66 -5.42 -10.83
CA PHE A 61 7.60 -5.73 -9.88
C PHE A 61 7.72 -7.18 -9.37
N PRO A 62 8.78 -7.50 -8.61
CA PRO A 62 9.02 -8.87 -8.15
C PRO A 62 7.92 -9.37 -7.21
N PRO A 63 7.87 -10.67 -6.92
CA PRO A 63 7.05 -11.22 -5.85
C PRO A 63 7.31 -10.52 -4.51
N ARG A 64 6.27 -10.32 -3.70
CA ARG A 64 6.41 -9.76 -2.35
C ARG A 64 7.32 -10.60 -1.46
N ALA A 65 7.36 -11.90 -1.67
CA ALA A 65 8.27 -12.81 -0.99
C ALA A 65 9.76 -12.41 -1.12
N VAL A 66 10.15 -11.86 -2.29
CA VAL A 66 11.53 -11.37 -2.53
C VAL A 66 11.84 -10.18 -1.63
N VAL A 67 10.88 -9.27 -1.44
CA VAL A 67 11.02 -8.16 -0.47
C VAL A 67 11.14 -8.68 0.94
N GLY A 68 10.32 -9.68 1.31
CA GLY A 68 10.41 -10.33 2.61
C GLY A 68 11.78 -10.94 2.88
N ALA A 69 12.33 -11.66 1.90
CA ALA A 69 13.67 -12.23 2.00
C ALA A 69 14.76 -11.14 2.16
N TYR A 70 14.64 -10.03 1.43
CA TYR A 70 15.53 -8.87 1.57
C TYR A 70 15.44 -8.22 2.95
N LEU A 71 14.24 -8.03 3.49
CA LEU A 71 14.05 -7.44 4.81
C LEU A 71 14.50 -8.38 5.94
N ALA A 72 14.30 -9.69 5.79
CA ALA A 72 14.83 -10.69 6.72
C ALA A 72 16.36 -10.72 6.70
N TRP A 73 16.96 -10.63 5.49
CA TRP A 73 18.41 -10.47 5.34
C TRP A 73 18.90 -9.19 6.04
N PHE A 74 18.21 -8.06 5.84
CA PHE A 74 18.58 -6.80 6.47
C PHE A 74 18.51 -6.88 8.02
N TRP A 75 17.51 -7.55 8.56
CA TRP A 75 17.44 -7.79 10.00
C TRP A 75 18.64 -8.57 10.51
N ALA A 76 19.04 -9.64 9.84
CA ALA A 76 20.23 -10.41 10.20
C ALA A 76 21.51 -9.57 10.08
N TRP A 77 21.64 -8.77 9.02
CA TRP A 77 22.74 -7.82 8.84
C TRP A 77 22.79 -6.81 10.00
N LEU A 78 21.65 -6.22 10.36
CA LEU A 78 21.55 -5.25 11.46
C LEU A 78 22.03 -5.83 12.79
N GLN A 79 21.65 -7.07 13.09
CA GLN A 79 22.11 -7.74 14.33
C GLN A 79 23.62 -7.92 14.39
N GLY A 80 24.27 -8.15 13.25
CA GLY A 80 25.72 -8.24 13.14
C GLY A 80 26.44 -6.87 13.21
N HIS A 81 25.69 -5.76 13.09
CA HIS A 81 26.24 -4.40 13.02
C HIS A 81 25.76 -3.49 14.16
N VAL A 82 25.20 -4.07 15.22
CA VAL A 82 24.79 -3.30 16.41
C VAL A 82 26.03 -2.67 17.06
N PRO A 83 26.05 -1.35 17.33
CA PRO A 83 27.18 -0.67 17.97
C PRO A 83 27.56 -1.29 19.31
N ALA A 84 28.84 -1.26 19.64
CA ALA A 84 29.34 -1.74 20.93
C ALA A 84 28.61 -1.05 22.12
N GLY A 85 28.18 -1.84 23.08
CA GLY A 85 27.37 -1.36 24.20
C GLY A 85 25.89 -1.25 23.96
N SER A 86 25.43 -1.49 22.71
CA SER A 86 24.02 -1.55 22.35
C SER A 86 23.55 -3.00 22.15
N THR A 87 22.24 -3.21 22.28
CA THR A 87 21.59 -4.50 21.99
C THR A 87 20.36 -4.29 21.12
N CYS A 88 20.09 -5.25 20.23
CA CYS A 88 18.88 -5.30 19.43
C CYS A 88 18.28 -6.70 19.56
N THR A 89 17.12 -6.82 20.20
CA THR A 89 16.48 -8.10 20.49
C THR A 89 15.05 -8.13 19.98
N HIS A 90 14.60 -9.30 19.57
CA HIS A 90 13.21 -9.55 19.18
C HIS A 90 12.49 -10.35 20.26
N ARG A 91 11.26 -9.95 20.54
CA ARG A 91 10.30 -10.68 21.37
C ARG A 91 9.06 -11.02 20.55
N PRO A 92 8.77 -12.30 20.32
CA PRO A 92 7.64 -12.75 19.52
C PRO A 92 6.31 -12.60 20.30
N THR A 93 5.98 -11.35 20.64
CA THR A 93 4.83 -11.04 21.51
C THR A 93 4.11 -9.80 20.99
N ARG A 94 2.79 -9.87 20.94
CA ARG A 94 1.93 -8.71 20.66
C ARG A 94 1.79 -7.87 21.92
N VAL A 95 2.12 -6.58 21.82
CA VAL A 95 1.88 -5.60 22.89
C VAL A 95 0.38 -5.27 22.92
N THR A 96 -0.23 -5.38 24.08
CA THR A 96 -1.66 -5.10 24.32
C THR A 96 -1.90 -3.97 25.33
N SER A 97 -0.84 -3.48 25.97
CA SER A 97 -0.92 -2.36 26.92
C SER A 97 0.33 -1.51 26.88
N LEU A 98 0.15 -0.20 26.96
CA LEU A 98 1.19 0.81 27.08
C LEU A 98 0.73 1.81 28.15
N ARG A 99 1.56 2.07 29.15
CA ARG A 99 1.21 2.97 30.25
C ARG A 99 2.35 3.96 30.52
N PRO A 100 2.07 5.23 30.82
CA PRO A 100 3.09 6.18 31.21
C PRO A 100 3.64 5.85 32.63
N ASP A 101 4.94 6.09 32.84
CA ASP A 101 5.60 5.90 34.12
C ASP A 101 6.72 6.94 34.32
N HIS A 102 6.42 8.04 35.03
CA HIS A 102 7.40 9.08 35.39
C HIS A 102 8.34 9.53 34.24
N GLY A 103 7.77 9.88 33.09
CA GLY A 103 8.50 10.32 31.89
C GLY A 103 9.06 9.20 31.02
N ALA A 104 8.69 7.96 31.31
CA ALA A 104 8.96 6.76 30.52
C ALA A 104 7.66 5.98 30.27
N TRP A 105 7.77 4.80 29.69
CA TRP A 105 6.65 3.95 29.28
C TRP A 105 6.80 2.53 29.81
N LEU A 106 5.73 1.93 30.26
CA LEU A 106 5.65 0.52 30.65
C LEU A 106 4.98 -0.31 29.56
N ILE A 107 5.65 -1.39 29.17
CA ILE A 107 5.10 -2.49 28.36
C ILE A 107 5.12 -3.73 29.24
N GLY A 108 3.96 -4.17 29.71
CA GLY A 108 3.88 -5.10 30.83
C GLY A 108 4.48 -4.45 32.09
N ASP A 109 5.50 -5.11 32.68
CA ASP A 109 6.23 -4.61 33.85
C ASP A 109 7.61 -4.01 33.49
N GLU A 110 7.94 -3.92 32.21
CA GLU A 110 9.22 -3.45 31.74
C GLU A 110 9.16 -1.99 31.31
N ARG A 111 10.17 -1.22 31.72
CA ARG A 111 10.25 0.22 31.53
C ARG A 111 11.11 0.59 30.32
N PHE A 112 10.60 1.49 29.47
CA PHE A 112 11.27 2.00 28.28
C PHE A 112 11.25 3.54 28.26
N ASP A 113 12.38 4.16 27.98
CA ASP A 113 12.51 5.63 27.88
C ASP A 113 11.95 6.16 26.55
N GLU A 114 11.82 5.29 25.55
CA GLU A 114 11.28 5.62 24.24
C GLU A 114 10.52 4.42 23.65
N VAL A 115 9.34 4.67 23.09
CA VAL A 115 8.51 3.70 22.37
C VAL A 115 8.18 4.24 21.00
N LEU A 116 8.45 3.45 19.95
CA LEU A 116 8.03 3.70 18.59
C LEU A 116 6.88 2.75 18.22
N LEU A 117 5.71 3.30 17.93
CA LEU A 117 4.54 2.57 17.46
C LEU A 117 4.61 2.41 15.94
N ALA A 118 4.65 1.16 15.46
CA ALA A 118 4.67 0.79 14.05
C ALA A 118 3.75 -0.42 13.82
N THR A 119 2.47 -0.28 14.17
CA THR A 119 1.51 -1.37 14.31
C THR A 119 1.05 -2.01 12.99
N GLY A 120 1.28 -1.32 11.86
CA GLY A 120 0.96 -1.86 10.53
C GLY A 120 -0.55 -1.93 10.24
N HIS A 121 -0.98 -3.02 9.60
CA HIS A 121 -2.38 -3.26 9.26
C HIS A 121 -3.14 -3.89 10.43
N GLU A 122 -4.34 -3.39 10.69
CA GLU A 122 -5.26 -4.06 11.60
C GLU A 122 -5.88 -5.28 10.93
N SER A 123 -6.00 -6.36 11.68
CA SER A 123 -6.61 -7.62 11.21
C SER A 123 -8.10 -7.71 11.54
N ASP A 124 -8.57 -6.89 12.46
CA ASP A 124 -9.97 -6.82 12.89
C ASP A 124 -10.46 -5.37 12.89
N TRP A 125 -11.69 -5.14 12.41
CA TRP A 125 -12.27 -3.82 12.29
C TRP A 125 -13.79 -3.91 12.08
N PRO A 126 -14.59 -2.89 12.47
CA PRO A 126 -16.07 -2.94 12.45
C PRO A 126 -16.70 -3.19 11.08
N GLY A 127 -15.99 -2.85 9.99
CA GLY A 127 -16.49 -3.05 8.62
C GLY A 127 -16.14 -4.40 7.99
N ARG A 128 -15.43 -5.28 8.71
CA ARG A 128 -15.08 -6.64 8.26
C ARG A 128 -16.33 -7.50 8.18
N LEU A 129 -16.47 -8.25 7.10
CA LEU A 129 -17.59 -9.20 6.97
C LEU A 129 -17.37 -10.42 7.87
N THR A 130 -18.46 -10.86 8.47
CA THR A 130 -18.50 -12.08 9.30
C THR A 130 -19.79 -12.82 9.02
N GLY A 131 -19.82 -14.13 9.29
CA GLY A 131 -21.03 -14.95 9.17
C GLY A 131 -20.80 -16.28 8.46
N HIS A 132 -21.86 -17.03 8.29
CA HIS A 132 -21.84 -18.32 7.58
C HIS A 132 -21.57 -18.07 6.08
N GLY A 133 -20.70 -18.89 5.47
CA GLY A 133 -20.33 -18.71 4.05
C GLY A 133 -19.42 -17.50 3.78
N VAL A 134 -18.92 -16.83 4.82
CA VAL A 134 -18.00 -15.70 4.69
C VAL A 134 -16.58 -16.11 5.04
N VAL A 135 -15.64 -15.81 4.14
CA VAL A 135 -14.20 -15.81 4.38
C VAL A 135 -13.80 -14.38 4.72
N PRO A 136 -13.48 -14.07 5.98
CA PRO A 136 -13.44 -12.69 6.48
C PRO A 136 -12.15 -11.94 6.13
N ALA A 137 -11.20 -12.56 5.44
CA ALA A 137 -9.96 -11.94 4.99
C ALA A 137 -9.35 -12.74 3.82
N VAL A 138 -8.52 -12.08 3.01
CA VAL A 138 -7.75 -12.72 1.94
C VAL A 138 -6.40 -13.23 2.44
N PHE A 139 -5.72 -12.47 3.28
CA PHE A 139 -4.37 -12.79 3.73
C PHE A 139 -4.32 -13.39 5.13
N PRO A 140 -3.46 -14.40 5.37
CA PRO A 140 -2.64 -15.11 4.39
C PRO A 140 -3.49 -15.95 3.43
N VAL A 141 -3.18 -15.92 2.13
CA VAL A 141 -3.98 -16.63 1.11
C VAL A 141 -3.98 -18.15 1.32
N THR A 142 -2.88 -18.69 1.84
CA THR A 142 -2.70 -20.12 2.15
C THR A 142 -3.56 -20.61 3.30
N GLU A 143 -4.05 -19.72 4.16
CA GLU A 143 -4.92 -20.04 5.30
C GLU A 143 -6.38 -19.73 4.99
N HIS A 144 -6.64 -18.65 4.25
CA HIS A 144 -7.99 -18.15 4.06
C HIS A 144 -8.65 -18.61 2.76
N LEU A 145 -7.87 -18.85 1.69
CA LEU A 145 -8.40 -19.21 0.37
C LEU A 145 -8.19 -20.70 0.02
N THR A 146 -8.22 -21.55 1.04
CA THR A 146 -8.14 -23.01 0.88
C THR A 146 -9.36 -23.58 0.17
N GLU A 147 -9.24 -24.78 -0.40
CA GLU A 147 -10.37 -25.48 -1.04
C GLU A 147 -11.48 -25.87 -0.06
N GLU A 148 -11.16 -25.99 1.22
CA GLU A 148 -12.16 -26.22 2.26
C GLU A 148 -13.05 -25.00 2.48
N ARG A 149 -12.47 -23.79 2.49
CA ARG A 149 -13.19 -22.53 2.71
C ARG A 149 -13.86 -22.00 1.46
N VAL A 150 -13.23 -22.21 0.30
CA VAL A 150 -13.73 -21.83 -1.02
C VAL A 150 -13.66 -23.05 -1.92
N PRO A 151 -14.70 -23.91 -1.94
CA PRO A 151 -14.68 -25.17 -2.70
C PRO A 151 -14.52 -24.96 -4.22
N PRO A 152 -13.83 -25.88 -4.91
CA PRO A 152 -13.82 -25.91 -6.37
C PRO A 152 -15.24 -25.91 -6.94
N GLY A 153 -15.43 -25.17 -8.04
CA GLY A 153 -16.75 -25.08 -8.69
C GLY A 153 -17.77 -24.18 -7.98
N SER A 154 -17.42 -23.56 -6.83
CA SER A 154 -18.29 -22.61 -6.13
C SER A 154 -18.43 -21.28 -6.87
N LYS A 155 -19.55 -20.59 -6.65
CA LYS A 155 -19.76 -19.20 -7.07
C LYS A 155 -19.28 -18.28 -5.96
N VAL A 156 -18.27 -17.47 -6.25
CA VAL A 156 -17.56 -16.67 -5.25
C VAL A 156 -17.79 -15.19 -5.49
N VAL A 157 -18.20 -14.47 -4.47
CA VAL A 157 -18.13 -13.01 -4.44
C VAL A 157 -16.86 -12.57 -3.75
N LEU A 158 -16.06 -11.72 -4.39
CA LEU A 158 -14.98 -10.99 -3.75
C LEU A 158 -15.45 -9.55 -3.49
N ARG A 159 -15.69 -9.22 -2.21
CA ARG A 159 -15.94 -7.84 -1.79
C ARG A 159 -14.67 -7.02 -1.90
N GLY A 160 -14.61 -6.13 -2.86
CA GLY A 160 -13.44 -5.34 -3.26
C GLY A 160 -13.10 -5.60 -4.73
N ALA A 161 -12.61 -4.58 -5.43
CA ALA A 161 -12.18 -4.64 -6.83
C ALA A 161 -10.85 -3.90 -7.04
N ALA A 162 -9.98 -3.91 -6.02
CA ALA A 162 -8.66 -3.30 -6.03
C ALA A 162 -7.55 -4.37 -6.08
N LEU A 163 -6.36 -4.04 -5.62
CA LEU A 163 -5.19 -4.94 -5.65
C LEU A 163 -5.45 -6.26 -4.94
N THR A 164 -6.08 -6.22 -3.76
CA THR A 164 -6.41 -7.43 -2.99
C THR A 164 -7.36 -8.37 -3.73
N PHE A 165 -8.27 -7.83 -4.57
CA PHE A 165 -9.10 -8.63 -5.46
C PHE A 165 -8.24 -9.46 -6.43
N ILE A 166 -7.25 -8.81 -7.07
CA ILE A 166 -6.37 -9.49 -8.03
C ILE A 166 -5.57 -10.59 -7.35
N ASP A 167 -5.00 -10.29 -6.17
CA ASP A 167 -4.28 -11.28 -5.36
C ASP A 167 -5.17 -12.48 -4.99
N ALA A 168 -6.42 -12.24 -4.60
CA ALA A 168 -7.38 -13.29 -4.28
C ALA A 168 -7.79 -14.10 -5.52
N ALA A 169 -8.05 -13.44 -6.65
CA ALA A 169 -8.38 -14.12 -7.91
C ALA A 169 -7.23 -15.04 -8.36
N LEU A 170 -5.97 -14.56 -8.29
CA LEU A 170 -4.81 -15.38 -8.61
C LEU A 170 -4.60 -16.53 -7.61
N ALA A 171 -4.88 -16.33 -6.34
CA ALA A 171 -4.84 -17.40 -5.34
C ALA A 171 -5.88 -18.50 -5.60
N LEU A 172 -7.07 -18.10 -6.06
CA LEU A 172 -8.16 -19.03 -6.39
C LEU A 172 -8.01 -19.70 -7.77
N THR A 173 -7.05 -19.29 -8.59
CA THR A 173 -6.81 -19.78 -9.95
C THR A 173 -5.38 -20.31 -10.11
N GLU A 174 -4.38 -19.47 -10.30
CA GLU A 174 -2.96 -19.85 -10.41
C GLU A 174 -2.50 -20.61 -9.15
N GLY A 175 -2.89 -20.15 -7.97
CA GLY A 175 -2.60 -20.81 -6.69
C GLY A 175 -3.21 -22.20 -6.54
N ARG A 176 -4.18 -22.57 -7.38
CA ARG A 176 -4.81 -23.91 -7.43
C ARG A 176 -4.30 -24.77 -8.57
N GLY A 177 -3.16 -24.39 -9.16
CA GLY A 177 -2.51 -25.18 -10.22
C GLY A 177 -2.93 -24.80 -11.63
N GLY A 178 -3.81 -23.80 -11.80
CA GLY A 178 -4.00 -23.14 -13.07
C GLY A 178 -2.71 -22.43 -13.50
N ARG A 179 -2.52 -22.20 -14.77
CA ARG A 179 -1.27 -21.62 -15.29
C ARG A 179 -1.53 -20.70 -16.46
N PHE A 180 -0.68 -19.71 -16.56
CA PHE A 180 -0.59 -18.83 -17.71
C PHE A 180 0.58 -19.31 -18.59
N ASP A 181 0.40 -19.32 -19.90
CA ASP A 181 1.50 -19.51 -20.84
C ASP A 181 2.23 -18.20 -21.16
N ASP A 182 3.17 -18.22 -22.11
CA ASP A 182 4.03 -17.08 -22.42
C ASP A 182 3.26 -15.87 -22.97
N ASP A 183 2.11 -16.09 -23.61
CA ASP A 183 1.20 -15.03 -24.09
C ASP A 183 0.11 -14.66 -23.06
N LEU A 184 0.24 -15.19 -21.85
CA LEU A 184 -0.67 -15.04 -20.72
C LEU A 184 -2.06 -15.62 -20.94
N THR A 185 -2.26 -16.55 -21.90
CA THR A 185 -3.51 -17.33 -22.00
C THR A 185 -3.65 -18.24 -20.77
N TYR A 186 -4.81 -18.18 -20.10
CA TYR A 186 -5.05 -18.99 -18.91
C TYR A 186 -5.51 -20.40 -19.22
N HIS A 187 -4.89 -21.38 -18.57
CA HIS A 187 -5.23 -22.81 -18.63
C HIS A 187 -5.70 -23.30 -17.27
N PRO A 188 -6.99 -23.63 -17.11
CA PRO A 188 -7.53 -24.05 -15.83
C PRO A 188 -7.03 -25.42 -15.38
N SER A 189 -6.92 -25.60 -14.07
CA SER A 189 -6.59 -26.88 -13.42
C SER A 189 -7.81 -27.77 -13.16
N GLY A 190 -9.03 -27.18 -13.19
CA GLY A 190 -10.29 -27.81 -12.78
C GLY A 190 -10.55 -27.71 -11.28
N ARG A 191 -9.72 -26.96 -10.53
CA ARG A 191 -9.87 -26.74 -9.08
C ARG A 191 -10.28 -25.29 -8.73
N GLU A 192 -10.55 -24.49 -9.75
CA GLU A 192 -11.00 -23.10 -9.62
C GLU A 192 -12.46 -23.04 -9.13
N PRO A 193 -12.89 -21.88 -8.59
CA PRO A 193 -14.31 -21.53 -8.54
C PRO A 193 -14.98 -21.60 -9.92
N ALA A 194 -16.28 -21.86 -9.99
CA ALA A 194 -17.02 -21.79 -11.26
C ALA A 194 -17.03 -20.37 -11.82
N VAL A 195 -17.11 -19.38 -10.94
CA VAL A 195 -17.07 -17.96 -11.30
C VAL A 195 -16.68 -17.12 -10.07
N ILE A 196 -15.98 -16.02 -10.32
CA ILE A 196 -15.61 -15.00 -9.33
C ILE A 196 -16.29 -13.68 -9.73
N TRP A 197 -17.11 -13.16 -8.84
CA TRP A 197 -17.83 -11.90 -9.01
C TRP A 197 -17.19 -10.78 -8.18
N PRO A 198 -16.55 -9.79 -8.81
CA PRO A 198 -16.04 -8.62 -8.11
C PRO A 198 -17.14 -7.69 -7.63
N GLN A 199 -17.00 -7.15 -6.43
CA GLN A 199 -17.85 -6.06 -5.94
C GLN A 199 -17.02 -4.83 -5.64
N GLY A 200 -17.28 -3.71 -6.31
CA GLY A 200 -16.58 -2.45 -6.13
C GLY A 200 -17.51 -1.25 -6.15
N ARG A 201 -17.19 -0.20 -5.38
CA ARG A 201 -18.03 1.02 -5.31
C ARG A 201 -17.94 1.90 -6.55
N SER A 202 -16.87 1.80 -7.33
CA SER A 202 -16.61 2.69 -8.48
C SER A 202 -17.02 2.10 -9.82
N GLY A 203 -17.46 0.84 -9.87
CA GLY A 203 -17.80 0.15 -11.11
C GLY A 203 -16.64 -0.04 -12.09
N ARG A 204 -15.37 0.13 -11.62
CA ARG A 204 -14.17 0.08 -12.48
C ARG A 204 -13.02 -0.66 -11.84
N TRP A 205 -12.15 -1.18 -12.69
CA TRP A 205 -10.84 -1.69 -12.28
C TRP A 205 -9.87 -0.54 -11.93
N MET A 206 -8.79 -0.85 -11.20
CA MET A 206 -7.66 0.06 -11.06
C MET A 206 -6.85 0.09 -12.36
N ASP A 207 -6.32 1.25 -12.70
CA ASP A 207 -5.51 1.41 -13.90
C ASP A 207 -4.11 0.78 -13.70
N PRO A 208 -3.60 0.01 -14.69
CA PRO A 208 -2.30 -0.61 -14.54
C PRO A 208 -1.19 0.45 -14.51
N LYS A 209 -0.14 0.19 -13.71
CA LYS A 209 1.03 1.06 -13.63
C LYS A 209 1.92 0.91 -14.85
N PRO A 210 2.55 2.00 -15.33
CA PRO A 210 3.60 1.90 -16.32
C PRO A 210 4.82 1.16 -15.76
N GLN A 211 5.45 0.37 -16.59
CA GLN A 211 6.73 -0.27 -16.29
C GLN A 211 7.88 0.68 -16.67
N PRO A 212 8.91 0.85 -15.83
CA PRO A 212 10.07 1.67 -16.19
C PRO A 212 10.73 1.20 -17.48
N GLY A 213 11.12 2.15 -18.33
CA GLY A 213 11.81 1.84 -19.58
C GLY A 213 10.94 1.31 -20.72
N THR A 214 9.62 1.16 -20.52
CA THR A 214 8.69 0.73 -21.56
C THR A 214 7.90 1.91 -22.14
N PRO A 215 7.37 1.81 -23.38
CA PRO A 215 6.44 2.79 -23.93
C PRO A 215 5.17 2.94 -23.06
N PRO A 216 4.47 4.09 -23.14
CA PRO A 216 4.93 5.31 -23.78
C PRO A 216 6.07 5.98 -23.01
N ALA A 217 6.87 6.79 -23.69
CA ALA A 217 7.99 7.49 -23.07
C ALA A 217 7.56 8.26 -21.81
N SER A 218 8.49 8.41 -20.88
CA SER A 218 8.26 9.20 -19.65
C SER A 218 7.77 10.60 -19.99
N PRO A 219 6.91 11.21 -19.16
CA PRO A 219 6.37 12.55 -19.40
C PRO A 219 7.47 13.60 -19.42
N ASN A 220 7.17 14.73 -20.08
CA ASN A 220 8.09 15.87 -20.20
C ASN A 220 8.52 16.38 -18.81
N THR A 221 9.84 16.35 -18.57
CA THR A 221 10.44 16.73 -17.28
C THR A 221 10.11 18.17 -16.90
N GLY A 222 10.19 19.11 -17.85
CA GLY A 222 9.88 20.52 -17.59
C GLY A 222 8.41 20.77 -17.22
N THR A 223 7.48 19.98 -17.74
CA THR A 223 6.07 20.04 -17.32
C THR A 223 5.90 19.54 -15.88
N MET A 224 6.59 18.46 -15.52
CA MET A 224 6.56 17.92 -14.17
C MET A 224 7.22 18.87 -13.15
N GLU A 225 8.33 19.53 -13.52
CA GLU A 225 9.00 20.52 -12.67
C GLU A 225 8.11 21.73 -12.39
N ARG A 226 7.46 22.29 -13.42
CA ARG A 226 6.47 23.37 -13.22
C ARG A 226 5.31 22.94 -12.31
N GLY A 227 4.81 21.73 -12.48
CA GLY A 227 3.78 21.19 -11.58
C GLY A 227 4.23 21.15 -10.11
N ARG A 228 5.47 20.72 -9.84
CA ARG A 228 6.06 20.72 -8.50
C ARG A 228 6.18 22.12 -7.90
N GLU A 229 6.61 23.09 -8.69
CA GLU A 229 6.70 24.51 -8.27
C GLU A 229 5.33 25.08 -7.87
N VAL A 230 4.29 24.77 -8.66
CA VAL A 230 2.90 25.19 -8.35
C VAL A 230 2.42 24.54 -7.05
N VAL A 231 2.64 23.24 -6.88
CA VAL A 231 2.29 22.53 -5.64
C VAL A 231 3.03 23.10 -4.44
N ALA A 232 4.34 23.36 -4.57
CA ALA A 232 5.18 23.87 -3.47
C ALA A 232 4.70 25.24 -2.95
N THR A 233 4.05 26.03 -3.79
CA THR A 233 3.53 27.38 -3.46
C THR A 233 2.02 27.42 -3.28
N ALA A 234 1.33 26.29 -3.45
CA ALA A 234 -0.13 26.22 -3.35
C ALA A 234 -0.62 26.65 -1.95
N PRO A 235 -1.57 27.59 -1.85
CA PRO A 235 -2.05 28.09 -0.57
C PRO A 235 -2.96 27.10 0.16
N THR A 236 -3.63 26.21 -0.57
CA THR A 236 -4.59 25.24 -0.03
C THR A 236 -4.40 23.88 -0.65
N PRO A 237 -4.88 22.81 0.02
CA PRO A 237 -4.93 21.47 -0.57
C PRO A 237 -5.69 21.42 -1.90
N ALA A 238 -6.82 22.12 -1.98
CA ALA A 238 -7.62 22.19 -3.21
C ALA A 238 -6.83 22.77 -4.38
N SER A 239 -6.06 23.86 -4.17
CA SER A 239 -5.22 24.44 -5.23
C SER A 239 -4.06 23.53 -5.64
N ALA A 240 -3.51 22.74 -4.70
CA ALA A 240 -2.48 21.74 -5.01
C ALA A 240 -3.04 20.57 -5.82
N LEU A 241 -4.25 20.12 -5.51
CA LEU A 241 -4.93 19.08 -6.28
C LEU A 241 -5.31 19.56 -7.69
N GLN A 242 -5.71 20.84 -7.80
CA GLN A 242 -5.91 21.47 -9.10
C GLN A 242 -4.61 21.46 -9.93
N ALA A 243 -3.45 21.73 -9.31
CA ALA A 243 -2.17 21.66 -9.99
C ALA A 243 -1.85 20.26 -10.55
N VAL A 244 -2.34 19.18 -9.91
CA VAL A 244 -2.22 17.82 -10.44
C VAL A 244 -3.02 17.66 -11.74
N THR A 245 -4.27 18.09 -11.75
CA THR A 245 -5.13 18.00 -12.95
C THR A 245 -4.62 18.89 -14.08
N GLU A 246 -4.17 20.10 -13.77
CA GLU A 246 -3.55 21.01 -14.73
C GLU A 246 -2.24 20.46 -15.32
N THR A 247 -1.43 19.78 -14.50
CA THR A 247 -0.24 19.07 -14.97
C THR A 247 -0.62 17.93 -15.93
N ALA A 248 -1.67 17.16 -15.63
CA ALA A 248 -2.15 16.11 -16.53
C ALA A 248 -2.62 16.69 -17.88
N ILE A 249 -3.31 17.83 -17.87
CA ILE A 249 -3.72 18.55 -19.09
C ILE A 249 -2.49 19.03 -19.87
N ALA A 250 -1.50 19.58 -19.19
CA ALA A 250 -0.25 20.02 -19.81
C ALA A 250 0.59 18.84 -20.37
N LEU A 251 0.36 17.61 -19.92
CA LEU A 251 0.89 16.38 -20.48
C LEU A 251 0.09 15.86 -21.69
N GLY A 252 -0.95 16.57 -22.12
CA GLY A 252 -1.75 16.28 -23.31
C GLY A 252 -3.11 15.64 -23.06
N ALA A 253 -3.56 15.53 -21.80
CA ALA A 253 -4.88 15.03 -21.49
C ALA A 253 -5.98 16.07 -21.85
N HIS A 254 -7.12 15.60 -22.35
CA HIS A 254 -8.29 16.46 -22.51
C HIS A 254 -8.93 16.73 -21.15
N PRO A 255 -9.32 18.00 -20.83
CA PRO A 255 -9.87 18.35 -19.51
C PRO A 255 -11.12 17.52 -19.13
N ASP A 256 -12.06 17.33 -20.05
CA ASP A 256 -13.28 16.54 -19.77
C ASP A 256 -12.94 15.10 -19.46
N ALA A 257 -11.99 14.48 -20.18
CA ALA A 257 -11.55 13.11 -19.92
C ALA A 257 -10.84 12.97 -18.56
N VAL A 258 -10.15 14.00 -18.07
CA VAL A 258 -9.59 14.02 -16.72
C VAL A 258 -10.70 14.06 -15.67
N ALA A 259 -11.73 14.89 -15.88
CA ALA A 259 -12.89 14.97 -14.99
C ALA A 259 -13.66 13.64 -14.94
N GLU A 260 -13.91 12.99 -16.07
CA GLU A 260 -14.58 11.68 -16.17
C GLU A 260 -13.85 10.55 -15.41
N LEU A 261 -12.52 10.63 -15.33
CA LEU A 261 -11.74 9.63 -14.56
C LEU A 261 -12.03 9.67 -13.06
N LEU A 262 -12.47 10.81 -12.56
CA LEU A 262 -12.74 11.04 -11.13
C LEU A 262 -14.18 10.69 -10.76
N GLU A 263 -15.05 10.44 -11.73
CA GLU A 263 -16.44 10.04 -11.53
C GLU A 263 -16.61 8.50 -11.58
N PRO A 264 -17.72 7.94 -11.08
CA PRO A 264 -18.08 6.55 -11.31
C PRO A 264 -18.09 6.22 -12.81
N LEU A 265 -17.67 4.99 -13.14
CA LEU A 265 -17.61 4.58 -14.54
C LEU A 265 -19.03 4.40 -15.12
N ASP A 266 -19.27 5.04 -16.26
CA ASP A 266 -20.36 4.72 -17.18
C ASP A 266 -19.74 4.09 -18.44
N GLY A 267 -19.79 2.77 -18.55
CA GLY A 267 -19.18 2.01 -19.66
C GLY A 267 -18.58 0.67 -19.24
N ASP A 268 -17.95 -0.01 -20.18
CA ASP A 268 -17.34 -1.32 -19.98
C ASP A 268 -15.98 -1.23 -19.25
N PRO A 269 -15.87 -1.74 -17.98
CA PRO A 269 -14.64 -1.67 -17.20
C PRO A 269 -13.50 -2.49 -17.81
N THR A 270 -13.80 -3.62 -18.44
CA THR A 270 -12.81 -4.50 -19.05
C THR A 270 -12.28 -3.94 -20.37
N ALA A 271 -13.13 -3.36 -21.20
CA ALA A 271 -12.68 -2.65 -22.41
C ALA A 271 -11.71 -1.50 -22.07
N LEU A 272 -12.00 -0.75 -21.01
CA LEU A 272 -11.11 0.31 -20.53
C LEU A 272 -9.79 -0.24 -19.98
N LEU A 273 -9.82 -1.30 -19.18
CA LEU A 273 -8.59 -1.93 -18.65
C LEU A 273 -7.72 -2.42 -19.82
N ARG A 274 -8.32 -3.04 -20.83
CA ARG A 274 -7.66 -3.52 -22.05
C ARG A 274 -7.01 -2.38 -22.83
N GLN A 275 -7.74 -1.29 -23.04
CA GLN A 275 -7.23 -0.09 -23.69
C GLN A 275 -6.03 0.51 -22.93
N ARG A 276 -6.10 0.59 -21.60
CA ARG A 276 -5.01 1.15 -20.77
C ARG A 276 -3.79 0.26 -20.78
N LEU A 277 -3.98 -1.05 -20.77
CA LEU A 277 -2.87 -1.98 -20.87
C LEU A 277 -2.19 -1.89 -22.24
N SER A 278 -2.94 -1.79 -23.36
CA SER A 278 -2.35 -1.65 -24.70
C SER A 278 -1.50 -0.37 -24.84
N VAL A 279 -1.91 0.74 -24.19
CA VAL A 279 -1.08 1.94 -24.12
C VAL A 279 0.27 1.65 -23.46
N LEU A 280 0.31 0.87 -22.37
CA LEU A 280 1.54 0.51 -21.67
C LEU A 280 2.39 -0.50 -22.44
N GLN A 281 1.82 -1.19 -23.40
CA GLN A 281 2.52 -2.09 -24.34
C GLN A 281 3.01 -1.34 -25.60
N GLY A 282 2.73 -0.04 -25.73
CA GLY A 282 3.14 0.79 -26.86
C GLY A 282 2.21 0.68 -28.07
N GLU A 283 1.05 0.04 -27.93
CA GLU A 283 0.09 -0.17 -29.03
C GLU A 283 -0.97 0.92 -29.14
N GLY A 284 -1.07 1.81 -28.12
CA GLY A 284 -2.05 2.88 -28.03
C GLY A 284 -1.44 4.24 -27.78
N GLN A 285 -2.25 5.30 -27.96
CA GLN A 285 -1.82 6.66 -27.59
C GLN A 285 -2.08 6.93 -26.11
N PRO A 286 -1.13 7.60 -25.39
CA PRO A 286 -1.34 8.05 -24.04
C PRO A 286 -2.57 8.95 -23.94
N GLY A 287 -3.48 8.64 -23.01
CA GLY A 287 -4.68 9.41 -22.73
C GLY A 287 -4.70 10.00 -21.32
N ALA A 288 -5.88 10.45 -20.88
CA ALA A 288 -6.05 11.12 -19.59
C ALA A 288 -5.61 10.25 -18.40
N SER A 289 -5.86 8.94 -18.41
CA SER A 289 -5.43 8.03 -17.35
C SER A 289 -3.91 7.98 -17.20
N TRP A 290 -3.19 7.85 -18.32
CA TRP A 290 -1.72 7.87 -18.32
C TRP A 290 -1.19 9.21 -17.77
N ALA A 291 -1.71 10.33 -18.29
CA ALA A 291 -1.27 11.67 -17.90
C ALA A 291 -1.56 11.98 -16.43
N LEU A 292 -2.78 11.67 -15.96
CA LEU A 292 -3.19 11.90 -14.57
C LEU A 292 -2.41 11.01 -13.60
N GLY A 293 -2.20 9.73 -13.96
CA GLY A 293 -1.39 8.82 -13.17
C GLY A 293 0.06 9.28 -13.04
N HIS A 294 0.66 9.79 -14.12
CA HIS A 294 2.01 10.37 -14.08
C HIS A 294 2.07 11.66 -13.28
N ALA A 295 1.08 12.56 -13.44
CA ALA A 295 1.01 13.79 -12.68
C ALA A 295 0.92 13.49 -11.17
N TRP A 296 0.03 12.59 -10.76
CA TRP A 296 -0.12 12.21 -9.35
C TRP A 296 1.18 11.64 -8.77
N ARG A 297 1.77 10.62 -9.38
CA ARG A 297 3.02 10.02 -8.92
C ARG A 297 4.18 11.01 -8.89
N GLY A 298 4.30 11.83 -9.93
CA GLY A 298 5.42 12.75 -10.08
C GLY A 298 5.35 14.01 -9.21
N LEU A 299 4.14 14.37 -8.73
CA LEU A 299 3.92 15.50 -7.82
C LEU A 299 3.76 15.05 -6.35
N TYR A 300 3.73 13.74 -6.09
CA TYR A 300 3.40 13.18 -4.77
C TYR A 300 4.35 13.66 -3.67
N ASP A 301 5.66 13.69 -3.94
CA ASP A 301 6.66 14.19 -2.98
C ASP A 301 6.51 15.69 -2.69
N ALA A 302 6.18 16.50 -3.71
CA ALA A 302 5.91 17.92 -3.52
C ALA A 302 4.63 18.15 -2.70
N LEU A 303 3.58 17.35 -2.93
CA LEU A 303 2.35 17.36 -2.13
C LEU A 303 2.65 17.01 -0.68
N ARG A 304 3.43 15.94 -0.44
CA ARG A 304 3.88 15.55 0.88
C ARG A 304 4.65 16.70 1.57
N ALA A 305 5.70 17.18 0.93
CA ALA A 305 6.55 18.24 1.49
C ALA A 305 5.77 19.53 1.81
N ARG A 306 4.74 19.85 0.99
CA ARG A 306 3.92 21.06 1.18
C ARG A 306 2.90 20.94 2.29
N PHE A 307 2.36 19.74 2.52
CA PHE A 307 1.15 19.59 3.30
C PHE A 307 1.25 18.65 4.50
N GLU A 308 2.31 17.88 4.62
CA GLU A 308 2.51 17.01 5.76
C GLU A 308 2.46 17.81 7.08
N GLY A 309 1.62 17.38 8.00
CA GLY A 309 1.49 17.97 9.35
C GLY A 309 0.79 19.33 9.44
N THR A 310 0.45 20.02 8.35
CA THR A 310 0.04 21.44 8.36
C THR A 310 -1.43 21.71 8.03
N PHE A 311 -2.29 20.71 7.95
CA PHE A 311 -3.64 20.90 7.40
C PHE A 311 -4.75 21.26 8.36
N THR A 312 -5.50 22.29 7.96
CA THR A 312 -6.95 22.41 8.19
C THR A 312 -7.67 22.18 6.85
N GLY A 313 -8.80 21.45 6.83
CA GLY A 313 -9.59 21.21 5.60
C GLY A 313 -9.06 20.06 4.73
N PHE A 314 -8.71 18.94 5.36
CA PHE A 314 -8.09 17.80 4.70
C PHE A 314 -9.09 16.81 4.07
N GLU A 315 -10.35 16.80 4.50
CA GLU A 315 -11.35 15.83 4.04
C GLU A 315 -11.50 15.80 2.50
N PRO A 316 -11.56 16.97 1.80
CA PRO A 316 -11.63 16.95 0.33
C PRO A 316 -10.36 16.37 -0.32
N PHE A 317 -9.20 16.48 0.34
CA PHE A 317 -7.96 15.89 -0.15
C PHE A 317 -8.02 14.37 -0.05
N ALA A 318 -8.38 13.82 1.10
CA ALA A 318 -8.41 12.37 1.31
C ALA A 318 -9.38 11.67 0.34
N ASP A 319 -10.54 12.27 0.07
CA ASP A 319 -11.51 11.73 -0.88
C ASP A 319 -10.96 11.72 -2.32
N LEU A 320 -10.37 12.84 -2.75
CA LEU A 320 -9.80 12.93 -4.09
C LEU A 320 -8.51 12.10 -4.23
N ALA A 321 -7.66 12.04 -3.20
CA ALA A 321 -6.48 11.17 -3.19
C ALA A 321 -6.88 9.71 -3.42
N GLY A 322 -7.91 9.21 -2.76
CA GLY A 322 -8.41 7.85 -2.97
C GLY A 322 -8.89 7.57 -4.40
N ARG A 323 -9.40 8.58 -5.13
CA ARG A 323 -9.76 8.45 -6.55
C ARG A 323 -8.52 8.47 -7.44
N LEU A 324 -7.57 9.35 -7.18
CA LEU A 324 -6.29 9.47 -7.90
C LEU A 324 -5.42 8.23 -7.72
N GLU A 325 -5.42 7.61 -6.55
CA GLU A 325 -4.70 6.37 -6.27
C GLU A 325 -5.17 5.21 -7.14
N ARG A 326 -6.46 5.13 -7.49
CA ARG A 326 -6.98 4.13 -8.42
C ARG A 326 -6.36 4.24 -9.81
N VAL A 327 -6.07 5.47 -10.25
CA VAL A 327 -5.46 5.77 -11.54
C VAL A 327 -3.93 5.61 -11.49
N ALA A 328 -3.32 5.93 -10.35
CA ALA A 328 -1.87 6.04 -10.24
C ALA A 328 -1.18 4.81 -9.64
N PHE A 329 -1.85 4.10 -8.72
CA PHE A 329 -1.24 3.04 -7.89
C PHE A 329 -1.89 1.67 -8.07
N GLY A 330 -2.38 1.39 -9.27
CA GLY A 330 -2.97 0.09 -9.61
C GLY A 330 -1.94 -1.03 -9.79
N PRO A 331 -2.36 -2.17 -10.38
CA PRO A 331 -1.53 -3.36 -10.50
C PRO A 331 -0.36 -3.19 -11.47
N PRO A 332 0.69 -4.02 -11.35
CA PRO A 332 1.66 -4.21 -12.42
C PRO A 332 0.98 -4.63 -13.72
N PRO A 333 1.55 -4.30 -14.90
CA PRO A 333 0.96 -4.69 -16.19
C PRO A 333 0.71 -6.19 -16.31
N VAL A 334 1.60 -7.04 -15.81
CA VAL A 334 1.45 -8.50 -15.83
C VAL A 334 0.23 -8.96 -15.03
N ASN A 335 -0.06 -8.37 -13.87
CA ASN A 335 -1.24 -8.74 -13.08
C ASN A 335 -2.54 -8.23 -13.72
N ALA A 336 -2.50 -7.06 -14.37
CA ALA A 336 -3.63 -6.57 -15.16
C ALA A 336 -3.93 -7.48 -16.36
N ALA A 337 -2.88 -7.95 -17.06
CA ALA A 337 -3.01 -8.89 -18.17
C ALA A 337 -3.55 -10.24 -17.70
N LYS A 338 -3.06 -10.78 -16.58
CA LYS A 338 -3.59 -12.00 -15.97
C LYS A 338 -5.07 -11.86 -15.60
N LEU A 339 -5.47 -10.71 -15.04
CA LEU A 339 -6.89 -10.45 -14.76
C LEU A 339 -7.75 -10.49 -16.04
N LEU A 340 -7.29 -9.85 -17.11
CA LEU A 340 -7.97 -9.90 -18.40
C LEU A 340 -8.12 -11.34 -18.92
N SER A 341 -7.06 -12.15 -18.80
CA SER A 341 -7.10 -13.56 -19.19
C SER A 341 -8.07 -14.39 -18.36
N LEU A 342 -8.21 -14.10 -17.07
CA LEU A 342 -9.24 -14.76 -16.23
C LEU A 342 -10.66 -14.34 -16.63
N ILE A 343 -10.86 -13.09 -17.06
CA ILE A 343 -12.14 -12.61 -17.60
C ILE A 343 -12.43 -13.30 -18.93
N ASP A 344 -11.47 -13.37 -19.84
CA ASP A 344 -11.59 -14.05 -21.14
C ASP A 344 -11.85 -15.56 -20.99
N ALA A 345 -11.31 -16.17 -19.96
CA ALA A 345 -11.58 -17.58 -19.60
C ALA A 345 -12.94 -17.79 -18.91
N GLY A 346 -13.70 -16.73 -18.64
CA GLY A 346 -15.00 -16.79 -17.96
C GLY A 346 -14.95 -17.10 -16.48
N LEU A 347 -13.75 -17.05 -15.86
CA LEU A 347 -13.57 -17.26 -14.42
C LEU A 347 -13.85 -16.01 -13.60
N VAL A 348 -13.69 -14.82 -14.16
CA VAL A 348 -14.08 -13.55 -13.55
C VAL A 348 -15.19 -12.94 -14.40
N ASP A 349 -16.34 -12.68 -13.79
CA ASP A 349 -17.48 -12.01 -14.42
C ASP A 349 -17.59 -10.58 -13.87
N ASP A 350 -17.09 -9.63 -14.66
CA ASP A 350 -16.97 -8.22 -14.28
C ASP A 350 -18.27 -7.42 -14.45
N ALA A 351 -19.30 -7.99 -15.06
CA ALA A 351 -20.63 -7.38 -15.12
C ALA A 351 -21.19 -7.06 -13.73
N SER A 352 -20.80 -7.86 -12.73
CA SER A 352 -21.15 -7.64 -11.32
C SER A 352 -20.63 -6.32 -10.73
N LEU A 353 -19.62 -5.69 -11.32
CA LEU A 353 -19.12 -4.38 -10.89
C LEU A 353 -20.16 -3.25 -11.06
N GLN A 354 -21.02 -3.36 -12.07
CA GLN A 354 -21.97 -2.30 -12.46
C GLN A 354 -23.43 -2.73 -12.31
N HIS A 355 -23.71 -4.00 -12.54
CA HIS A 355 -25.09 -4.49 -12.65
C HIS A 355 -25.56 -5.29 -11.44
N GLY A 356 -24.70 -5.40 -10.40
CA GLY A 356 -24.95 -6.23 -9.22
C GLY A 356 -24.72 -7.72 -9.50
N LEU A 357 -25.00 -8.55 -8.49
CA LEU A 357 -24.75 -10.00 -8.59
C LEU A 357 -25.78 -10.67 -9.49
N PRO A 358 -25.35 -11.52 -10.43
CA PRO A 358 -26.28 -12.25 -11.32
C PRO A 358 -27.00 -13.42 -10.63
N GLY A 359 -26.66 -13.72 -9.36
CA GLY A 359 -27.25 -14.80 -8.58
C GLY A 359 -26.73 -14.84 -7.14
N GLU A 360 -27.15 -15.84 -6.37
CA GLU A 360 -26.66 -16.03 -5.02
C GLU A 360 -25.26 -16.68 -5.03
N PRO A 361 -24.29 -16.15 -4.24
CA PRO A 361 -22.99 -16.76 -4.09
C PRO A 361 -23.02 -17.93 -3.13
N ASP A 362 -22.16 -18.92 -3.35
CA ASP A 362 -21.90 -19.99 -2.38
C ASP A 362 -20.94 -19.50 -1.27
N VAL A 363 -20.01 -18.62 -1.63
CA VAL A 363 -18.99 -18.07 -0.71
C VAL A 363 -18.81 -16.57 -0.97
N VAL A 364 -18.69 -15.81 0.12
CA VAL A 364 -18.30 -14.39 0.08
C VAL A 364 -16.93 -14.25 0.71
N VAL A 365 -15.98 -13.69 0.00
CA VAL A 365 -14.63 -13.39 0.49
C VAL A 365 -14.48 -11.89 0.69
N ASP A 366 -14.05 -11.47 1.87
CA ASP A 366 -13.78 -10.06 2.16
C ASP A 366 -12.37 -9.66 1.71
N ALA A 367 -12.27 -9.08 0.51
CA ALA A 367 -11.02 -8.55 -0.03
C ALA A 367 -10.82 -7.05 0.27
N VAL A 368 -11.54 -6.51 1.26
CA VAL A 368 -11.36 -5.16 1.77
C VAL A 368 -10.50 -5.20 3.03
N LEU A 369 -9.38 -4.49 3.00
CA LEU A 369 -8.51 -4.35 4.16
C LEU A 369 -9.07 -3.32 5.14
N ALA A 370 -8.67 -3.42 6.42
CA ALA A 370 -8.96 -2.38 7.41
C ALA A 370 -8.52 -1.00 6.88
N PRO A 371 -9.30 0.06 7.12
CA PRO A 371 -8.90 1.40 6.73
C PRO A 371 -7.61 1.81 7.45
N PRO A 372 -6.79 2.69 6.88
CA PRO A 372 -5.66 3.27 7.61
C PRO A 372 -6.14 4.28 8.65
N GLY A 373 -5.27 4.59 9.61
CA GLY A 373 -5.52 5.52 10.70
C GLY A 373 -5.88 4.83 12.02
N VAL A 374 -6.66 5.54 12.83
CA VAL A 374 -7.16 5.06 14.12
C VAL A 374 -8.40 4.20 13.86
N VAL A 375 -8.25 2.89 13.91
CA VAL A 375 -9.32 1.93 13.65
C VAL A 375 -10.03 1.59 14.96
N GLU A 376 -11.34 1.69 15.01
CA GLU A 376 -12.14 1.34 16.19
C GLU A 376 -11.85 -0.10 16.65
N GLY A 377 -11.65 -0.28 17.95
CA GLY A 377 -11.28 -1.57 18.55
C GLY A 377 -9.78 -1.91 18.49
N SER A 378 -8.98 -1.12 17.76
CA SER A 378 -7.53 -1.34 17.67
C SER A 378 -6.79 -0.90 18.94
N PHE A 379 -5.54 -1.36 19.08
CA PHE A 379 -4.63 -0.91 20.12
C PHE A 379 -4.41 0.61 20.09
N ILE A 380 -4.22 1.19 18.92
CA ILE A 380 -4.08 2.64 18.71
C ILE A 380 -5.34 3.39 19.15
N ALA A 381 -6.54 2.89 18.82
CA ALA A 381 -7.79 3.50 19.27
C ALA A 381 -7.92 3.50 20.80
N GLY A 382 -7.46 2.43 21.46
CA GLY A 382 -7.41 2.38 22.93
C GLY A 382 -6.50 3.47 23.51
N LEU A 383 -5.31 3.67 22.93
CA LEU A 383 -4.38 4.73 23.38
C LEU A 383 -4.94 6.14 23.15
N VAL A 384 -5.71 6.35 22.07
CA VAL A 384 -6.42 7.63 21.83
C VAL A 384 -7.53 7.82 22.86
N ALA A 385 -8.31 6.78 23.16
CA ALA A 385 -9.39 6.85 24.17
C ALA A 385 -8.85 7.13 25.58
N ASP A 386 -7.67 6.61 25.91
CA ASP A 386 -6.97 6.83 27.18
C ASP A 386 -6.27 8.22 27.24
N GLY A 387 -6.34 9.02 26.17
CA GLY A 387 -5.70 10.34 26.07
C GLY A 387 -4.18 10.31 25.96
N LEU A 388 -3.58 9.15 25.63
CA LEU A 388 -2.13 8.99 25.44
C LEU A 388 -1.68 9.36 24.02
N LEU A 389 -2.58 9.29 23.06
CA LEU A 389 -2.41 9.73 21.68
C LEU A 389 -3.51 10.72 21.31
N HIS A 390 -3.21 11.63 20.41
CA HIS A 390 -4.16 12.58 19.87
C HIS A 390 -4.45 12.30 18.39
N SER A 391 -5.73 12.24 18.02
CA SER A 391 -6.17 12.21 16.62
C SER A 391 -6.85 13.55 16.31
N PRO A 392 -6.30 14.40 15.43
CA PRO A 392 -6.84 15.71 15.14
C PRO A 392 -8.23 15.61 14.47
N THR A 393 -9.10 16.55 14.77
CA THR A 393 -10.43 16.64 14.15
C THR A 393 -10.33 16.65 12.62
N GLY A 394 -11.11 15.81 11.94
CA GLY A 394 -11.15 15.70 10.49
C GLY A 394 -9.95 14.91 9.91
N ARG A 395 -9.19 14.20 10.74
CA ARG A 395 -8.11 13.29 10.31
C ARG A 395 -8.32 11.91 10.86
N ARG A 396 -7.89 10.91 10.09
CA ARG A 396 -8.06 9.50 10.47
C ARG A 396 -6.95 9.01 11.39
N GLY A 397 -5.77 9.62 11.36
CA GLY A 397 -4.58 9.12 12.06
C GLY A 397 -4.18 9.93 13.28
N VAL A 398 -3.10 9.47 13.89
CA VAL A 398 -2.47 10.06 15.09
C VAL A 398 -1.64 11.27 14.70
N ALA A 399 -1.72 12.35 15.50
CA ALA A 399 -0.88 13.53 15.35
C ALA A 399 0.58 13.21 15.64
N VAL A 400 1.45 13.51 14.67
CA VAL A 400 2.91 13.35 14.81
C VAL A 400 3.64 14.56 14.24
N GLY A 401 4.81 14.83 14.82
CA GLY A 401 5.76 15.82 14.32
C GLY A 401 6.67 15.26 13.22
N PRO A 402 7.53 16.09 12.62
CA PRO A 402 8.42 15.71 11.53
C PRO A 402 9.50 14.68 11.94
N ASP A 403 9.69 14.44 13.22
CA ASP A 403 10.57 13.43 13.81
C ASP A 403 9.80 12.23 14.37
N ALA A 404 8.59 12.00 13.89
CA ALA A 404 7.65 10.99 14.35
C ALA A 404 7.20 11.09 15.80
N SER A 405 7.61 12.10 16.57
CA SER A 405 7.11 12.31 17.95
C SER A 405 5.58 12.44 17.92
N CYS A 406 4.88 11.68 18.76
CA CYS A 406 3.45 11.89 18.95
C CYS A 406 3.20 13.28 19.56
N LEU A 407 2.14 13.95 19.10
CA LEU A 407 1.79 15.29 19.58
C LEU A 407 0.51 15.22 20.46
N ASP A 408 0.51 16.02 21.51
CA ASP A 408 -0.67 16.25 22.35
C ASP A 408 -1.69 17.19 21.63
N PRO A 409 -2.89 17.45 22.20
CA PRO A 409 -3.86 18.36 21.62
C PRO A 409 -3.38 19.82 21.44
N ASP A 410 -2.37 20.24 22.20
CA ASP A 410 -1.77 21.57 22.13
C ASP A 410 -0.60 21.61 21.11
N GLY A 411 -0.27 20.47 20.47
CA GLY A 411 0.80 20.35 19.49
C GLY A 411 2.19 20.15 20.07
N ASN A 412 2.32 19.88 21.38
CA ASN A 412 3.60 19.61 22.01
C ASN A 412 3.98 18.11 21.87
N PRO A 413 5.27 17.78 21.71
CA PRO A 413 5.72 16.39 21.70
C PRO A 413 5.43 15.66 23.01
N VAL A 414 4.80 14.49 22.92
CA VAL A 414 4.64 13.56 24.04
C VAL A 414 5.98 12.92 24.33
N PRO A 415 6.55 13.10 25.56
CA PRO A 415 7.88 12.59 25.86
C PRO A 415 7.99 11.07 25.70
N GLY A 416 9.00 10.62 24.97
CA GLY A 416 9.30 9.20 24.81
C GLY A 416 8.28 8.39 23.99
N LEU A 417 7.37 9.03 23.24
CA LEU A 417 6.40 8.35 22.39
C LEU A 417 6.47 8.84 20.96
N ALA A 418 6.59 7.90 20.04
CA ALA A 418 6.62 8.15 18.61
C ALA A 418 5.69 7.17 17.85
N CYS A 419 5.22 7.58 16.67
CA CYS A 419 4.35 6.76 15.82
C CYS A 419 4.68 6.94 14.34
N ILE A 420 4.70 5.83 13.58
CA ILE A 420 4.91 5.81 12.13
C ILE A 420 3.95 4.85 11.44
N GLY A 421 3.89 4.95 10.11
CA GLY A 421 3.12 4.05 9.26
C GLY A 421 1.61 4.34 9.29
N ARG A 422 0.81 3.35 8.99
CA ARG A 422 -0.64 3.48 8.73
C ARG A 422 -1.44 4.17 9.83
N ALA A 423 -0.98 4.09 11.08
CA ALA A 423 -1.63 4.78 12.19
C ALA A 423 -1.56 6.32 12.08
N THR A 424 -0.68 6.87 11.23
CA THR A 424 -0.51 8.32 11.03
C THR A 424 -1.23 8.85 9.77
N GLU A 425 -2.21 8.13 9.27
CA GLU A 425 -2.96 8.48 8.06
C GLU A 425 -3.51 9.91 8.09
N ASP A 426 -3.50 10.60 6.95
CA ASP A 426 -3.88 12.00 6.78
C ASP A 426 -2.96 13.02 7.50
N VAL A 427 -2.10 12.58 8.40
CA VAL A 427 -1.08 13.40 9.04
C VAL A 427 0.25 13.27 8.31
N VAL A 428 0.60 12.05 7.95
CA VAL A 428 1.76 11.72 7.09
C VAL A 428 1.24 11.21 5.77
N ILE A 429 1.58 11.89 4.68
CA ILE A 429 1.20 11.49 3.32
C ILE A 429 2.14 10.39 2.83
N GLY A 430 1.59 9.29 2.30
CA GLY A 430 2.38 8.16 1.82
C GLY A 430 3.01 7.32 2.93
N ASN A 431 2.38 7.27 4.09
CA ASN A 431 2.84 6.56 5.28
C ASN A 431 3.02 5.04 5.11
N ASP A 432 2.46 4.44 4.06
CA ASP A 432 2.45 3.01 3.80
C ASP A 432 3.26 2.58 2.55
N THR A 433 4.04 3.49 1.96
CA THR A 433 4.88 3.16 0.80
C THR A 433 6.24 2.56 1.21
N LEU A 434 6.78 1.69 0.36
CA LEU A 434 8.17 1.20 0.46
C LEU A 434 9.22 2.22 -0.05
N ASN A 435 8.79 3.34 -0.60
CA ASN A 435 9.70 4.38 -1.06
C ASN A 435 10.28 5.13 0.14
N ARG A 436 11.52 4.81 0.51
CA ARG A 436 12.22 5.39 1.66
C ARG A 436 12.31 6.90 1.63
N SER A 437 12.39 7.51 0.45
CA SER A 437 12.49 8.97 0.31
C SER A 437 11.24 9.71 0.81
N LEU A 438 10.11 9.01 0.93
CA LEU A 438 8.86 9.55 1.45
C LEU A 438 8.74 9.46 2.98
N HIS A 439 9.75 8.92 3.70
CA HIS A 439 9.70 8.71 5.15
C HIS A 439 10.79 9.48 5.93
N PRO A 440 10.90 10.82 5.83
CA PRO A 440 11.92 11.57 6.56
C PRO A 440 11.72 11.51 8.08
N ALA A 441 10.50 11.26 8.56
CA ALA A 441 10.19 11.15 9.98
C ALA A 441 10.91 9.97 10.66
N VAL A 442 11.19 8.88 9.94
CA VAL A 442 11.98 7.74 10.46
C VAL A 442 13.40 8.17 10.77
N ASP A 443 14.03 8.91 9.85
CA ASP A 443 15.40 9.44 10.05
C ASP A 443 15.41 10.53 11.13
N GLY A 444 14.37 11.36 11.20
CA GLY A 444 14.18 12.36 12.27
C GLY A 444 14.14 11.71 13.65
N TRP A 445 13.31 10.67 13.79
CA TRP A 445 13.24 9.87 15.02
C TRP A 445 14.60 9.26 15.39
N ALA A 446 15.26 8.59 14.46
CA ALA A 446 16.54 7.94 14.71
C ALA A 446 17.62 8.93 15.18
N ARG A 447 17.71 10.12 14.56
CA ARG A 447 18.64 11.19 14.97
C ARG A 447 18.33 11.72 16.36
N ARG A 448 17.05 11.93 16.69
CA ARG A 448 16.61 12.38 18.01
C ARG A 448 17.01 11.39 19.11
N ILE A 449 16.85 10.08 18.85
CA ILE A 449 17.24 9.04 19.80
C ILE A 449 18.77 8.97 19.96
N ALA A 450 19.52 9.05 18.88
CA ALA A 450 20.98 9.05 18.92
C ALA A 450 21.53 10.22 19.75
N GLN A 451 20.92 11.39 19.67
CA GLN A 451 21.32 12.57 20.48
C GLN A 451 21.03 12.40 21.98
N LYS A 452 19.96 11.67 22.36
CA LYS A 452 19.66 11.37 23.76
C LYS A 452 20.66 10.37 24.38
N GLY A 453 21.25 9.51 23.58
CA GLY A 453 22.22 8.49 24.02
C GLY A 453 23.69 8.95 24.08
N THR A 454 23.98 10.21 23.74
CA THR A 454 25.35 10.76 23.84
C THR A 454 25.51 11.41 25.22
N PRO A 455 26.40 10.89 26.10
CA PRO A 455 26.61 11.44 27.43
C PRO A 455 27.28 12.82 27.39
#